data_bdfb4be8f7b1429a8ed089dc0e138164
#
_entry.id   bdfb4be8f7b1429a8ed089dc0e138164
#
_cell.length_a   1.000
_cell.length_b   1.000
_cell.length_c   1.000
_cell.angle_alpha   90.00
_cell.angle_beta   90.00
_cell.angle_gamma   90.00
#
_symmetry.space_group_name_H-M   'P 1'
#
loop_
_entity.id
_entity.type
_entity.pdbx_description
1 polymer ?
#
loop_
_entity_poly.entity_id
_entity_poly.type
_entity_poly.pdbx_seq_one_letter_code
_entity_poly.pdbx_strand_id
1 'polypeptide(L)'
;MNLQEKYNEYKQRQEAKKFFNQNNDYHLSISDYIKMFVVGTVIAIFSTIAFDFISLQIGWSFSYFDTLTGYFTGFIVLKIARYGSEKVGIISVICYLLGTLFTPILTYYAFWGQSLTLVIAIQLAIGQFSNLFSLVFIAIGAMTAYITSKN
;
A
#
# COMPACT_ATOMS: atom_id res chain seq x y z
N MET A 1 -7.37 38.07 -14.27
CA MET A 1 -6.25 37.19 -13.87
C MET A 1 -5.91 36.27 -15.03
N ASN A 2 -4.72 36.48 -15.61
CA ASN A 2 -4.33 35.85 -16.87
C ASN A 2 -3.95 34.37 -16.62
N LEU A 3 -4.18 33.49 -17.60
CA LEU A 3 -3.85 32.05 -17.51
C LEU A 3 -2.38 31.81 -17.16
N GLN A 4 -1.48 32.69 -17.61
CA GLN A 4 -0.06 32.66 -17.29
C GLN A 4 0.22 32.99 -15.81
N GLU A 5 -0.52 33.90 -15.19
CA GLU A 5 -0.38 34.20 -13.76
C GLU A 5 -0.80 33.02 -12.89
N LYS A 6 -1.92 32.36 -13.22
CA LYS A 6 -2.35 31.12 -12.53
C LYS A 6 -1.35 30.00 -12.65
N TYR A 7 -0.75 29.83 -13.82
CA TYR A 7 0.28 28.81 -14.02
C TYR A 7 1.55 29.08 -13.21
N ASN A 8 1.98 30.36 -13.18
CA ASN A 8 3.16 30.77 -12.41
C ASN A 8 2.90 30.64 -10.89
N GLU A 9 1.73 31.02 -10.39
CA GLU A 9 1.35 30.78 -9.00
C GLU A 9 1.33 29.29 -8.63
N TYR A 10 0.76 28.46 -9.52
CA TYR A 10 0.75 27.00 -9.30
C TYR A 10 2.16 26.45 -9.24
N LYS A 11 3.05 26.88 -10.14
CA LYS A 11 4.45 26.46 -10.18
C LYS A 11 5.21 26.91 -8.92
N GLN A 12 5.03 28.15 -8.49
CA GLN A 12 5.62 28.66 -7.24
C GLN A 12 5.12 27.90 -6.01
N ARG A 13 3.84 27.56 -5.94
CA ARG A 13 3.30 26.75 -4.83
C ARG A 13 3.87 25.33 -4.84
N GLN A 14 4.10 24.74 -6.00
CA GLN A 14 4.75 23.44 -6.14
C GLN A 14 6.22 23.47 -5.72
N GLU A 15 6.94 24.52 -6.12
CA GLU A 15 8.35 24.72 -5.74
C GLU A 15 8.49 25.01 -4.24
N ALA A 16 7.61 25.83 -3.68
CA ALA A 16 7.57 26.08 -2.23
C ALA A 16 7.27 24.79 -1.45
N LYS A 17 6.31 23.98 -1.89
CA LYS A 17 6.04 22.68 -1.28
C LYS A 17 7.24 21.75 -1.36
N LYS A 18 7.94 21.68 -2.50
CA LYS A 18 9.16 20.89 -2.64
C LYS A 18 10.26 21.38 -1.70
N PHE A 19 10.45 22.69 -1.59
CA PHE A 19 11.45 23.30 -0.72
C PHE A 19 11.14 23.03 0.77
N PHE A 20 9.89 23.16 1.17
CA PHE A 20 9.45 22.84 2.54
C PHE A 20 9.60 21.35 2.84
N ASN A 21 9.28 20.47 1.90
CA ASN A 21 9.45 19.02 2.09
C ASN A 21 10.92 18.57 2.10
N GLN A 22 11.81 19.28 1.41
CA GLN A 22 13.26 18.99 1.41
C GLN A 22 13.99 19.56 2.62
N ASN A 23 13.56 20.71 3.15
CA ASN A 23 14.25 21.38 4.27
C ASN A 23 13.65 21.06 5.64
N ASN A 24 12.44 20.53 5.71
CA ASN A 24 11.93 19.95 6.93
C ASN A 24 12.38 18.48 6.97
N ASP A 25 13.60 18.23 7.40
CA ASP A 25 13.99 16.99 8.06
C ASP A 25 13.17 16.86 9.37
N TYR A 26 11.87 16.65 9.21
CA TYR A 26 11.07 16.09 10.28
C TYR A 26 11.66 14.70 10.51
N HIS A 27 12.53 14.62 11.50
CA HIS A 27 13.08 13.36 11.96
C HIS A 27 11.90 12.51 12.45
N LEU A 28 11.37 11.67 11.58
CA LEU A 28 10.48 10.61 12.00
C LEU A 28 11.20 9.84 13.11
N SER A 29 10.56 9.74 14.26
CA SER A 29 11.10 8.93 15.34
C SER A 29 11.05 7.46 14.94
N ILE A 30 11.91 6.64 15.50
CA ILE A 30 11.88 5.17 15.31
C ILE A 30 10.47 4.63 15.61
N SER A 31 9.81 5.21 16.62
CA SER A 31 8.42 4.88 16.98
C SER A 31 7.44 5.13 15.83
N ASP A 32 7.61 6.21 15.06
CA ASP A 32 6.73 6.52 13.94
C ASP A 32 6.95 5.54 12.78
N TYR A 33 8.20 5.13 12.53
CA TYR A 33 8.50 4.07 11.54
C TYR A 33 7.85 2.73 11.92
N ILE A 34 7.93 2.34 13.20
CA ILE A 34 7.31 1.12 13.69
C ILE A 34 5.78 1.19 13.55
N LYS A 35 5.17 2.32 13.92
CA LYS A 35 3.72 2.54 13.77
C LYS A 35 3.29 2.45 12.31
N MET A 36 3.99 3.11 11.39
CA MET A 36 3.70 3.06 9.96
C MET A 36 3.75 1.62 9.45
N PHE A 37 4.80 0.89 9.83
CA PHE A 37 5.00 -0.49 9.39
C PHE A 37 3.91 -1.42 9.91
N VAL A 38 3.65 -1.41 11.22
CA VAL A 38 2.64 -2.29 11.84
C VAL A 38 1.25 -1.95 11.34
N VAL A 39 0.84 -0.69 11.44
CA VAL A 39 -0.51 -0.28 11.05
C VAL A 39 -0.71 -0.40 9.54
N GLY A 40 0.30 -0.02 8.73
CA GLY A 40 0.26 -0.18 7.28
C GLY A 40 0.07 -1.63 6.84
N THR A 41 0.81 -2.56 7.45
CA THR A 41 0.68 -3.99 7.14
C THR A 41 -0.69 -4.53 7.58
N VAL A 42 -1.17 -4.16 8.76
CA VAL A 42 -2.51 -4.56 9.23
C VAL A 42 -3.60 -4.06 8.28
N ILE A 43 -3.54 -2.80 7.86
CA ILE A 43 -4.50 -2.22 6.90
C ILE A 43 -4.42 -2.92 5.54
N ALA A 44 -3.22 -3.24 5.06
CA ALA A 44 -3.05 -3.99 3.81
C ALA A 44 -3.76 -5.36 3.89
N ILE A 45 -3.55 -6.12 4.97
CA ILE A 45 -4.18 -7.41 5.21
C ILE A 45 -5.71 -7.26 5.26
N PHE A 46 -6.23 -6.35 6.07
CA PHE A 46 -7.67 -6.15 6.20
C PHE A 46 -8.33 -5.71 4.90
N SER A 47 -7.70 -4.81 4.15
CA SER A 47 -8.22 -4.35 2.86
C SER A 47 -8.25 -5.50 1.85
N THR A 48 -7.20 -6.33 1.78
CA THR A 48 -7.18 -7.48 0.88
C THR A 48 -8.27 -8.49 1.25
N ILE A 49 -8.40 -8.87 2.53
CA ILE A 49 -9.47 -9.79 2.98
C ILE A 49 -10.85 -9.23 2.67
N ALA A 50 -11.08 -7.93 2.90
CA ALA A 50 -12.37 -7.30 2.61
C ALA A 50 -12.70 -7.34 1.12
N PHE A 51 -11.75 -7.05 0.25
CA PHE A 51 -11.94 -7.10 -1.19
C PHE A 51 -12.08 -8.52 -1.74
N ASP A 52 -11.35 -9.49 -1.18
CA ASP A 52 -11.52 -10.91 -1.49
C ASP A 52 -12.93 -11.37 -1.12
N PHE A 53 -13.42 -10.98 0.05
CA PHE A 53 -14.79 -11.30 0.47
C PHE A 53 -15.84 -10.69 -0.47
N ILE A 54 -15.67 -9.43 -0.88
CA ILE A 54 -16.54 -8.78 -1.86
C ILE A 54 -16.48 -9.52 -3.21
N SER A 55 -15.30 -9.92 -3.66
CA SER A 55 -15.12 -10.68 -4.89
C SER A 55 -15.89 -12.02 -4.85
N LEU A 56 -15.84 -12.72 -3.72
CA LEU A 56 -16.58 -13.96 -3.52
C LEU A 56 -18.09 -13.76 -3.59
N GLN A 57 -18.61 -12.66 -3.02
CA GLN A 57 -20.05 -12.36 -3.04
C GLN A 57 -20.57 -11.99 -4.43
N ILE A 58 -19.76 -11.31 -5.23
CA ILE A 58 -20.12 -10.89 -6.59
C ILE A 58 -19.87 -12.02 -7.60
N GLY A 59 -19.09 -13.04 -7.24
CA GLY A 59 -18.70 -14.14 -8.14
C GLY A 59 -17.69 -13.73 -9.22
N TRP A 60 -17.03 -12.56 -9.05
CA TRP A 60 -16.03 -12.05 -9.98
C TRP A 60 -14.75 -11.68 -9.21
N SER A 61 -13.61 -12.16 -9.69
CA SER A 61 -12.32 -11.74 -9.19
C SER A 61 -11.89 -10.45 -9.91
N PHE A 62 -11.93 -9.33 -9.18
CA PHE A 62 -11.47 -8.04 -9.72
C PHE A 62 -10.04 -7.79 -9.28
N SER A 63 -9.10 -8.01 -10.17
CA SER A 63 -7.68 -7.67 -9.93
C SER A 63 -7.45 -6.16 -9.67
N TYR A 64 -8.43 -5.31 -9.98
CA TYR A 64 -8.40 -3.87 -9.62
C TYR A 64 -8.39 -3.62 -8.11
N PHE A 65 -8.82 -4.57 -7.31
CA PHE A 65 -8.82 -4.45 -5.84
C PHE A 65 -7.41 -4.34 -5.27
N ASP A 66 -6.39 -4.90 -5.95
CA ASP A 66 -4.99 -4.71 -5.59
C ASP A 66 -4.60 -3.23 -5.62
N THR A 67 -5.07 -2.49 -6.62
CA THR A 67 -4.86 -1.04 -6.71
C THR A 67 -5.52 -0.29 -5.57
N LEU A 68 -6.74 -0.66 -5.19
CA LEU A 68 -7.46 -0.06 -4.06
C LEU A 68 -6.76 -0.39 -2.73
N THR A 69 -6.34 -1.62 -2.54
CA THR A 69 -5.55 -2.03 -1.36
C THR A 69 -4.27 -1.21 -1.25
N GLY A 70 -3.55 -1.02 -2.37
CA GLY A 70 -2.37 -0.16 -2.43
C GLY A 70 -2.68 1.28 -2.03
N TYR A 71 -3.79 1.84 -2.56
CA TYR A 71 -4.23 3.19 -2.22
C TYR A 71 -4.52 3.34 -0.72
N PHE A 72 -5.31 2.44 -0.13
CA PHE A 72 -5.64 2.51 1.29
C PHE A 72 -4.41 2.36 2.17
N THR A 73 -3.52 1.44 1.84
CA THR A 73 -2.25 1.26 2.56
C THR A 73 -1.41 2.54 2.51
N GLY A 74 -1.20 3.10 1.32
CA GLY A 74 -0.45 4.34 1.14
C GLY A 74 -1.06 5.53 1.88
N PHE A 75 -2.38 5.68 1.81
CA PHE A 75 -3.12 6.75 2.48
C PHE A 75 -2.99 6.71 4.02
N ILE A 76 -3.11 5.51 4.61
CA ILE A 76 -2.99 5.36 6.07
C ILE A 76 -1.55 5.58 6.52
N VAL A 77 -0.57 5.03 5.79
CA VAL A 77 0.85 5.26 6.09
C VAL A 77 1.20 6.75 6.01
N LEU A 78 0.71 7.47 4.97
CA LEU A 78 0.87 8.91 4.85
C LEU A 78 0.25 9.66 6.03
N LYS A 79 -0.95 9.28 6.48
CA LYS A 79 -1.60 9.90 7.65
C LYS A 79 -0.79 9.75 8.93
N ILE A 80 -0.15 8.60 9.13
CA ILE A 80 0.71 8.35 10.29
C ILE A 80 2.00 9.17 10.19
N ALA A 81 2.59 9.23 8.98
CA ALA A 81 3.80 9.99 8.71
C ALA A 81 3.58 11.51 8.82
N ARG A 82 2.34 11.98 8.60
CA ARG A 82 1.93 13.40 8.52
C ARG A 82 2.52 14.19 7.35
N TYR A 83 3.46 13.64 6.61
CA TYR A 83 4.04 14.24 5.41
C TYR A 83 4.48 13.16 4.42
N GLY A 84 4.43 13.48 3.13
CA GLY A 84 4.90 12.60 2.06
C GLY A 84 6.42 12.67 1.90
N SER A 85 7.05 11.52 1.71
CA SER A 85 8.46 11.43 1.38
C SER A 85 8.77 10.10 0.67
N GLU A 86 9.93 10.01 0.04
CA GLU A 86 10.37 8.77 -0.60
C GLU A 86 10.47 7.60 0.38
N LYS A 87 10.94 7.88 1.62
CA LYS A 87 11.03 6.87 2.69
C LYS A 87 9.66 6.34 3.08
N VAL A 88 8.67 7.23 3.23
CA VAL A 88 7.28 6.87 3.53
C VAL A 88 6.69 6.05 2.38
N GLY A 89 6.98 6.44 1.12
CA GLY A 89 6.61 5.69 -0.07
C GLY A 89 7.12 4.26 -0.07
N ILE A 90 8.40 4.07 0.23
CA ILE A 90 9.04 2.74 0.30
C ILE A 90 8.40 1.89 1.40
N ILE A 91 8.15 2.46 2.58
CA ILE A 91 7.48 1.74 3.68
C ILE A 91 6.10 1.28 3.27
N SER A 92 5.32 2.13 2.58
CA SER A 92 3.98 1.77 2.10
C SER A 92 4.01 0.59 1.13
N VAL A 93 4.99 0.56 0.22
CA VAL A 93 5.19 -0.57 -0.70
C VAL A 93 5.50 -1.85 0.07
N ILE A 94 6.40 -1.78 1.04
CA ILE A 94 6.77 -2.94 1.87
C ILE A 94 5.55 -3.45 2.65
N CYS A 95 4.77 -2.55 3.26
CA CYS A 95 3.55 -2.90 3.99
C CYS A 95 2.52 -3.58 3.07
N TYR A 96 2.32 -3.03 1.87
CA TYR A 96 1.40 -3.58 0.88
C TYR A 96 1.85 -4.99 0.44
N LEU A 97 3.12 -5.18 0.08
CA LEU A 97 3.65 -6.48 -0.34
C LEU A 97 3.58 -7.53 0.79
N LEU A 98 3.88 -7.14 2.02
CA LEU A 98 3.70 -8.02 3.17
C LEU A 98 2.22 -8.37 3.38
N GLY A 99 1.33 -7.41 3.25
CA GLY A 99 -0.11 -7.64 3.31
C GLY A 99 -0.57 -8.68 2.29
N THR A 100 -0.19 -8.52 1.03
CA THR A 100 -0.53 -9.48 -0.03
C THR A 100 0.07 -10.86 0.19
N LEU A 101 1.28 -10.97 0.75
CA LEU A 101 1.92 -12.24 1.10
C LEU A 101 1.23 -12.96 2.26
N PHE A 102 0.84 -12.22 3.31
CA PHE A 102 0.27 -12.83 4.51
C PHE A 102 -1.22 -13.13 4.39
N THR A 103 -1.96 -12.38 3.58
CA THR A 103 -3.41 -12.54 3.46
C THR A 103 -3.83 -13.96 3.10
N PRO A 104 -3.30 -14.65 2.06
CA PRO A 104 -3.74 -16.00 1.72
C PRO A 104 -3.40 -17.02 2.81
N ILE A 105 -2.32 -16.80 3.56
CA ILE A 105 -1.94 -17.66 4.70
C ILE A 105 -2.98 -17.51 5.82
N LEU A 106 -3.34 -16.26 6.16
CA LEU A 106 -4.32 -15.97 7.20
C LEU A 106 -5.71 -16.45 6.82
N THR A 107 -6.12 -16.24 5.57
CA THR A 107 -7.40 -16.69 5.03
C THR A 107 -7.49 -18.20 5.07
N TYR A 108 -6.45 -18.89 4.62
CA TYR A 108 -6.41 -20.35 4.69
C TYR A 108 -6.52 -20.87 6.13
N TYR A 109 -5.76 -20.28 7.06
CA TYR A 109 -5.82 -20.64 8.47
C TYR A 109 -7.20 -20.40 9.08
N ALA A 110 -7.85 -19.30 8.75
CA ALA A 110 -9.17 -18.96 9.24
C ALA A 110 -10.28 -19.92 8.74
N PHE A 111 -10.19 -20.37 7.50
CA PHE A 111 -11.23 -21.23 6.89
C PHE A 111 -10.96 -22.72 7.05
N TRP A 112 -9.71 -23.17 7.05
CA TRP A 112 -9.34 -24.58 7.05
C TRP A 112 -8.67 -25.08 8.35
N GLY A 113 -8.40 -24.21 9.24
CA GLY A 113 -8.29 -24.32 10.71
C GLY A 113 -7.18 -25.18 11.32
N GLN A 114 -6.55 -26.18 10.73
CA GLN A 114 -5.73 -27.08 11.54
C GLN A 114 -4.50 -27.76 10.93
N SER A 115 -4.26 -27.64 9.64
CA SER A 115 -3.14 -28.37 9.01
C SER A 115 -2.21 -27.51 8.18
N LEU A 116 -1.94 -26.28 8.65
CA LEU A 116 -1.03 -25.39 7.95
C LEU A 116 0.41 -25.85 8.15
N THR A 117 0.90 -26.69 7.24
CA THR A 117 2.32 -27.00 7.18
C THR A 117 3.08 -25.81 6.58
N LEU A 118 4.32 -25.65 6.98
CA LEU A 118 5.18 -24.57 6.47
C LEU A 118 5.29 -24.59 4.93
N VAL A 119 5.23 -25.74 4.31
CA VAL A 119 5.23 -25.93 2.86
C VAL A 119 3.96 -25.34 2.23
N ILE A 120 2.80 -25.60 2.79
CA ILE A 120 1.52 -25.04 2.30
C ILE A 120 1.51 -23.52 2.46
N ALA A 121 2.00 -22.98 3.57
CA ALA A 121 2.10 -21.55 3.78
C ALA A 121 2.97 -20.86 2.71
N ILE A 122 4.13 -21.43 2.40
CA ILE A 122 5.03 -20.93 1.35
C ILE A 122 4.35 -21.03 -0.03
N GLN A 123 3.70 -22.14 -0.35
CA GLN A 123 3.00 -22.30 -1.63
C GLN A 123 1.87 -21.28 -1.81
N LEU A 124 1.10 -21.00 -0.75
CA LEU A 124 0.04 -20.00 -0.76
C LEU A 124 0.62 -18.58 -0.94
N ALA A 125 1.69 -18.25 -0.23
CA ALA A 125 2.34 -16.94 -0.33
C ALA A 125 2.92 -16.69 -1.72
N ILE A 126 3.57 -17.70 -2.33
CA ILE A 126 4.22 -17.58 -3.64
C ILE A 126 3.21 -17.79 -4.79
N GLY A 127 2.14 -18.54 -4.57
CA GLY A 127 1.17 -18.91 -5.61
C GLY A 127 0.55 -17.70 -6.33
N GLN A 128 0.36 -16.59 -5.64
CA GLN A 128 -0.15 -15.35 -6.23
C GLN A 128 0.81 -14.75 -7.26
N PHE A 129 2.13 -14.96 -7.09
CA PHE A 129 3.16 -14.43 -7.99
C PHE A 129 3.44 -15.35 -9.18
N SER A 130 2.84 -16.53 -9.23
CA SER A 130 3.04 -17.47 -10.34
C SER A 130 2.23 -17.12 -11.59
N ASN A 131 1.21 -16.27 -11.46
CA ASN A 131 0.40 -15.78 -12.59
C ASN A 131 0.89 -14.39 -13.02
N LEU A 132 1.31 -14.26 -14.28
CA LEU A 132 1.79 -13.00 -14.85
C LEU A 132 0.74 -11.87 -14.71
N PHE A 133 -0.53 -12.19 -14.87
CA PHE A 133 -1.62 -11.23 -14.74
C PHE A 133 -1.73 -10.68 -13.31
N SER A 134 -1.72 -11.55 -12.30
CA SER A 134 -1.71 -11.13 -10.89
C SER A 134 -0.48 -10.29 -10.55
N LEU A 135 0.68 -10.65 -11.09
CA LEU A 135 1.93 -9.92 -10.88
C LEU A 135 1.85 -8.46 -11.37
N VAL A 136 1.22 -8.23 -12.52
CA VAL A 136 0.99 -6.88 -13.05
C VAL A 136 0.13 -6.06 -12.10
N PHE A 137 -0.97 -6.61 -11.59
CA PHE A 137 -1.85 -5.89 -10.68
C PHE A 137 -1.23 -5.64 -9.30
N ILE A 138 -0.45 -6.59 -8.77
CA ILE A 138 0.34 -6.40 -7.55
C ILE A 138 1.35 -5.24 -7.76
N ALA A 139 2.01 -5.18 -8.91
CA ALA A 139 2.92 -4.09 -9.23
C ALA A 139 2.20 -2.74 -9.31
N ILE A 140 1.02 -2.68 -9.92
CA ILE A 140 0.18 -1.47 -9.97
C ILE A 140 -0.26 -1.06 -8.55
N GLY A 141 -0.66 -2.01 -7.70
CA GLY A 141 -1.00 -1.76 -6.30
C GLY A 141 0.18 -1.20 -5.51
N ALA A 142 1.37 -1.76 -5.69
CA ALA A 142 2.61 -1.28 -5.08
C ALA A 142 2.96 0.16 -5.55
N MET A 143 2.83 0.44 -6.85
CA MET A 143 3.02 1.79 -7.39
C MET A 143 2.01 2.77 -6.80
N THR A 144 0.75 2.37 -6.68
CA THR A 144 -0.31 3.21 -6.10
C THR A 144 -0.02 3.51 -4.63
N ALA A 145 0.40 2.51 -3.84
CA ALA A 145 0.82 2.70 -2.46
C ALA A 145 1.97 3.71 -2.35
N TYR A 146 2.98 3.59 -3.22
CA TYR A 146 4.11 4.51 -3.29
C TYR A 146 3.70 5.94 -3.62
N ILE A 147 2.95 6.13 -4.70
CA ILE A 147 2.54 7.46 -5.18
C ILE A 147 1.65 8.15 -4.15
N THR A 148 0.70 7.43 -3.54
CA THR A 148 -0.23 7.97 -2.56
C THR A 148 0.49 8.44 -1.30
N SER A 149 1.53 7.75 -0.87
CA SER A 149 2.25 8.06 0.37
C SER A 149 3.48 8.96 0.18
N LYS A 150 3.97 9.11 -1.06
CA LYS A 150 5.06 10.04 -1.39
C LYS A 150 4.59 11.49 -1.48
N ASN A 151 3.35 11.73 -1.92
CA ASN A 151 2.78 13.06 -2.17
C ASN A 151 2.05 13.60 -0.97
#